data_71c0f2332e4f7e51813dde3c9feb1211
#
_entry.id   71c0f2332e4f7e51813dde3c9feb1211
#
_cell.length_a   1.000
_cell.length_b   1.000
_cell.length_c   1.000
_cell.angle_alpha   90.00
_cell.angle_beta   90.00
_cell.angle_gamma   90.00
#
_symmetry.space_group_name_H-M   'P 1'
#
loop_
_entity.id
_entity.type
_entity.pdbx_description
1 polymer ?
#
loop_
_entity_poly.entity_id
_entity_poly.type
_entity_poly.pdbx_seq_one_letter_code
_entity_poly.pdbx_strand_id
1 'polypeptide(L)'
;GLKPPKSLEGRSLKPLLKDPLTEWNGTAITQVLRPADKRLPKPVMGRSIRTERWRYTDWGEGKSGVELYDHAADPMEFNNLALKPDTEAKTVMERLRKLLERKASGKVPTTPFNPKRL
;
A
#
# COMPACT_ATOMS: atom_id res chain seq x y z
N GLY A 1 3.97 -24.74 18.07
CA GLY A 1 4.03 -23.31 17.83
C GLY A 1 2.76 -22.63 18.34
N LEU A 2 2.83 -21.32 18.61
CA LEU A 2 1.67 -20.55 19.05
C LEU A 2 0.63 -20.45 17.93
N LYS A 3 -0.65 -20.62 18.26
CA LYS A 3 -1.74 -20.36 17.32
C LYS A 3 -2.02 -18.86 17.28
N PRO A 4 -1.92 -18.19 16.12
CA PRO A 4 -2.20 -16.78 16.03
C PRO A 4 -3.70 -16.50 16.27
N PRO A 5 -4.05 -15.33 16.83
CA PRO A 5 -5.45 -14.91 16.92
C PRO A 5 -6.08 -14.79 15.54
N LYS A 6 -7.38 -15.11 15.44
CA LYS A 6 -8.13 -15.04 14.17
C LYS A 6 -8.27 -13.61 13.60
N SER A 7 -8.00 -12.59 14.43
CA SER A 7 -8.05 -11.18 14.06
C SER A 7 -6.81 -10.66 13.33
N LEU A 8 -5.76 -11.49 13.18
CA LEU A 8 -4.57 -11.09 12.44
C LEU A 8 -4.86 -11.11 10.93
N GLU A 9 -4.65 -9.97 10.28
CA GLU A 9 -4.83 -9.80 8.83
C GLU A 9 -3.64 -10.33 8.01
N GLY A 10 -2.47 -10.45 8.65
CA GLY A 10 -1.25 -10.94 8.01
C GLY A 10 -1.28 -12.44 7.73
N ARG A 11 -0.53 -12.85 6.70
CA ARG A 11 -0.27 -14.27 6.40
C ARG A 11 1.12 -14.67 6.86
N SER A 12 1.25 -15.92 7.32
CA SER A 12 2.55 -16.45 7.71
C SER A 12 3.52 -16.48 6.52
N LEU A 13 4.71 -15.92 6.68
CA LEU A 13 5.81 -15.99 5.71
C LEU A 13 6.61 -17.30 5.79
N LYS A 14 6.20 -18.23 6.67
CA LYS A 14 6.90 -19.52 6.83
C LYS A 14 7.10 -20.32 5.54
N PRO A 15 6.17 -20.33 4.54
CA PRO A 15 6.44 -20.96 3.25
C PRO A 15 7.65 -20.38 2.54
N LEU A 16 7.79 -19.04 2.51
CA LEU A 16 8.92 -18.35 1.89
C LEU A 16 10.24 -18.56 2.64
N LEU A 17 10.19 -18.78 3.97
CA LEU A 17 11.38 -19.13 4.73
C LEU A 17 11.87 -20.56 4.44
N LYS A 18 10.98 -21.45 4.03
CA LYS A 18 11.32 -22.82 3.64
C LYS A 18 11.82 -22.91 2.21
N ASP A 19 11.18 -22.16 1.33
CA ASP A 19 11.51 -22.08 -0.08
C ASP A 19 11.25 -20.66 -0.58
N PRO A 20 12.31 -19.84 -0.75
CA PRO A 20 12.20 -18.45 -1.23
C PRO A 20 11.61 -18.32 -2.64
N LEU A 21 11.63 -19.39 -3.44
CA LEU A 21 11.09 -19.41 -4.80
C LEU A 21 9.61 -19.80 -4.84
N THR A 22 9.00 -20.09 -3.69
CA THR A 22 7.56 -20.38 -3.61
C THR A 22 6.75 -19.22 -4.20
N GLU A 23 5.83 -19.50 -5.09
CA GLU A 23 4.91 -18.51 -5.65
C GLU A 23 4.14 -17.80 -4.54
N TRP A 24 4.25 -16.48 -4.49
CA TRP A 24 3.68 -15.64 -3.44
C TRP A 24 2.79 -14.54 -4.02
N ASN A 25 1.49 -14.79 -4.06
CA ASN A 25 0.49 -13.79 -4.48
C ASN A 25 0.13 -12.81 -3.33
N GLY A 26 1.13 -12.41 -2.55
CA GLY A 26 0.97 -11.48 -1.44
C GLY A 26 0.98 -10.04 -1.90
N THR A 27 0.17 -9.22 -1.21
CA THR A 27 0.24 -7.76 -1.30
C THR A 27 0.56 -7.21 0.07
N ALA A 28 1.42 -6.18 0.14
CA ALA A 28 1.66 -5.41 1.36
C ALA A 28 0.88 -4.10 1.29
N ILE A 29 0.25 -3.71 2.41
CA ILE A 29 -0.43 -2.43 2.54
C ILE A 29 0.29 -1.61 3.60
N THR A 30 0.54 -0.35 3.27
CA THR A 30 1.13 0.63 4.18
C THR A 30 0.20 1.83 4.26
N GLN A 31 0.06 2.39 5.45
CA GLN A 31 -0.67 3.64 5.68
C GLN A 31 0.28 4.62 6.35
N VAL A 32 0.22 5.87 5.90
CA VAL A 32 0.98 6.97 6.48
C VAL A 32 0.14 8.23 6.54
N LEU A 33 0.14 8.89 7.69
CA LEU A 33 -0.52 10.18 7.85
C LEU A 33 0.51 11.30 7.65
N ARG A 34 0.35 12.10 6.60
CA ARG A 34 1.07 13.38 6.48
C ARG A 34 0.39 14.42 7.35
N PRO A 35 1.11 15.02 8.33
CA PRO A 35 0.54 16.09 9.14
C PRO A 35 0.26 17.33 8.28
N ALA A 36 -0.61 18.19 8.81
CA ALA A 36 -0.84 19.52 8.20
C ALA A 36 0.46 20.34 8.25
N ASP A 37 0.71 21.07 7.16
CA ASP A 37 1.80 22.06 7.07
C ASP A 37 1.35 23.27 6.26
N LYS A 38 2.28 24.19 5.91
CA LYS A 38 1.97 25.39 5.12
C LYS A 38 1.42 25.10 3.73
N ARG A 39 1.76 23.94 3.14
CA ARG A 39 1.32 23.49 1.80
C ARG A 39 0.09 22.60 1.90
N LEU A 40 -0.09 21.94 3.04
CA LEU A 40 -1.13 20.95 3.29
C LEU A 40 -1.93 21.39 4.52
N PRO A 41 -3.00 22.21 4.36
CA PRO A 41 -3.71 22.81 5.49
C PRO A 41 -4.45 21.81 6.38
N LYS A 42 -4.60 20.57 5.95
CA LYS A 42 -5.19 19.47 6.71
C LYS A 42 -4.33 18.21 6.59
N PRO A 43 -4.28 17.35 7.63
CA PRO A 43 -3.61 16.06 7.52
C PRO A 43 -4.21 15.25 6.38
N VAL A 44 -3.35 14.54 5.64
CA VAL A 44 -3.77 13.66 4.53
C VAL A 44 -3.25 12.25 4.77
N MET A 45 -4.16 11.29 4.72
CA MET A 45 -3.83 9.87 4.78
C MET A 45 -3.34 9.40 3.42
N GLY A 46 -2.14 8.81 3.39
CA GLY A 46 -1.63 8.04 2.27
C GLY A 46 -1.85 6.56 2.50
N ARG A 47 -2.33 5.86 1.49
CA ARG A 47 -2.47 4.40 1.48
C ARG A 47 -1.73 3.85 0.29
N SER A 48 -0.85 2.90 0.53
CA SER A 48 -0.04 2.27 -0.51
C SER A 48 -0.30 0.78 -0.56
N ILE A 49 -0.41 0.23 -1.76
CA ILE A 49 -0.42 -1.20 -2.01
C ILE A 49 0.78 -1.60 -2.87
N ARG A 50 1.57 -2.55 -2.38
CA ARG A 50 2.72 -3.13 -3.04
C ARG A 50 2.41 -4.56 -3.47
N THR A 51 2.61 -4.84 -4.75
CA THR A 51 2.63 -6.19 -5.32
C THR A 51 4.08 -6.55 -5.67
N GLU A 52 4.33 -7.66 -6.30
CA GLU A 52 5.67 -8.02 -6.78
C GLU A 52 6.24 -6.95 -7.73
N ARG A 53 5.48 -6.55 -8.75
CA ARG A 53 5.91 -5.59 -9.77
C ARG A 53 5.50 -4.15 -9.48
N TRP A 54 4.30 -3.91 -8.94
CA TRP A 54 3.70 -2.58 -8.89
C TRP A 54 3.60 -2.02 -7.49
N ARG A 55 3.81 -0.71 -7.34
CA ARG A 55 3.37 0.05 -6.18
C ARG A 55 2.40 1.14 -6.61
N TYR A 56 1.22 1.15 -6.01
CA TYR A 56 0.21 2.18 -6.16
C TYR A 56 -0.03 2.86 -4.81
N THR A 57 -0.07 4.18 -4.81
CA THR A 57 -0.36 4.97 -3.61
C THR A 57 -1.47 5.97 -3.91
N ASP A 58 -2.45 6.08 -3.04
CA ASP A 58 -3.42 7.18 -3.05
C ASP A 58 -3.23 8.07 -1.82
N TRP A 59 -3.40 9.38 -2.03
CA TRP A 59 -3.38 10.39 -1.00
C TRP A 59 -4.78 10.97 -0.84
N GLY A 60 -5.37 10.87 0.37
CA GLY A 60 -6.72 11.33 0.63
C GLY A 60 -7.76 10.68 -0.28
N GLU A 61 -7.67 9.37 -0.47
CA GLU A 61 -8.53 8.61 -1.40
C GLU A 61 -8.42 9.10 -2.85
N GLY A 62 -7.22 9.49 -3.25
CA GLY A 62 -6.92 10.01 -4.58
C GLY A 62 -7.18 11.50 -4.78
N LYS A 63 -7.85 12.19 -3.83
CA LYS A 63 -8.18 13.63 -3.94
C LYS A 63 -6.95 14.53 -3.84
N SER A 64 -5.90 14.06 -3.17
CA SER A 64 -4.63 14.79 -2.99
C SER A 64 -3.49 14.22 -3.83
N GLY A 65 -3.81 13.38 -4.81
CA GLY A 65 -2.88 12.80 -5.75
C GLY A 65 -2.80 11.29 -5.69
N VAL A 66 -2.21 10.73 -6.74
CA VAL A 66 -1.95 9.29 -6.88
C VAL A 66 -0.55 9.06 -7.42
N GLU A 67 0.02 7.92 -7.10
CA GLU A 67 1.32 7.49 -7.59
C GLU A 67 1.24 6.05 -8.09
N LEU A 68 1.93 5.76 -9.18
CA LEU A 68 2.13 4.40 -9.70
C LEU A 68 3.57 4.23 -10.13
N TYR A 69 4.20 3.16 -9.63
CA TYR A 69 5.57 2.79 -9.98
C TYR A 69 5.64 1.35 -10.44
N ASP A 70 6.42 1.11 -11.52
CA ASP A 70 6.73 -0.21 -12.05
C ASP A 70 8.13 -0.64 -11.60
N HIS A 71 8.23 -1.47 -10.59
CA HIS A 71 9.52 -1.90 -10.05
C HIS A 71 10.32 -2.83 -10.96
N ALA A 72 9.69 -3.37 -12.02
CA ALA A 72 10.44 -4.13 -13.04
C ALA A 72 11.27 -3.20 -13.93
N ALA A 73 10.78 -1.99 -14.21
CA ALA A 73 11.46 -1.01 -15.05
C ALA A 73 12.14 0.12 -14.24
N ASP A 74 11.58 0.45 -13.08
CA ASP A 74 12.02 1.58 -12.23
C ASP A 74 12.01 1.17 -10.74
N PRO A 75 12.95 0.34 -10.28
CA PRO A 75 13.02 -0.12 -8.89
C PRO A 75 13.29 1.02 -7.88
N MET A 76 13.79 2.16 -8.33
CA MET A 76 14.09 3.34 -7.50
C MET A 76 12.96 4.36 -7.47
N GLU A 77 11.86 4.13 -8.22
CA GLU A 77 10.66 4.97 -8.24
C GLU A 77 10.89 6.43 -8.64
N PHE A 78 11.75 6.65 -9.64
CA PHE A 78 12.00 7.99 -10.17
C PHE A 78 10.87 8.51 -11.05
N ASN A 79 10.09 7.61 -11.70
CA ASN A 79 9.07 7.96 -12.67
C ASN A 79 7.67 7.61 -12.17
N ASN A 80 6.92 8.59 -11.71
CA ASN A 80 5.51 8.41 -11.36
C ASN A 80 4.66 8.29 -12.64
N LEU A 81 4.28 7.05 -13.00
CA LEU A 81 3.47 6.75 -14.18
C LEU A 81 2.05 7.33 -14.09
N ALA A 82 1.56 7.66 -12.89
CA ALA A 82 0.25 8.27 -12.73
C ALA A 82 0.17 9.71 -13.26
N LEU A 83 1.29 10.38 -13.49
CA LEU A 83 1.30 11.76 -14.04
C LEU A 83 0.92 11.80 -15.53
N LYS A 84 1.30 10.79 -16.31
CA LYS A 84 0.96 10.63 -17.73
C LYS A 84 0.69 9.16 -18.05
N PRO A 85 -0.41 8.61 -17.54
CA PRO A 85 -0.66 7.18 -17.62
C PRO A 85 -1.04 6.77 -19.07
N ASP A 86 -0.35 5.76 -19.58
CA ASP A 86 -0.75 5.03 -20.77
C ASP A 86 -1.91 4.05 -20.46
N THR A 87 -2.29 3.23 -21.41
CA THR A 87 -3.41 2.28 -21.28
C THR A 87 -3.13 1.20 -20.24
N GLU A 88 -1.88 0.68 -20.17
CA GLU A 88 -1.47 -0.31 -19.17
C GLU A 88 -1.53 0.30 -17.77
N ALA A 89 -0.90 1.47 -17.58
CA ALA A 89 -0.87 2.16 -16.31
C ALA A 89 -2.28 2.48 -15.77
N LYS A 90 -3.20 2.94 -16.64
CA LYS A 90 -4.61 3.18 -16.26
C LYS A 90 -5.29 1.91 -15.75
N THR A 91 -5.13 0.80 -16.48
CA THR A 91 -5.70 -0.49 -16.10
C THR A 91 -5.15 -1.01 -14.78
N VAL A 92 -3.82 -0.88 -14.59
CA VAL A 92 -3.14 -1.29 -13.36
C VAL A 92 -3.60 -0.43 -12.18
N MET A 93 -3.66 0.89 -12.33
CA MET A 93 -4.13 1.81 -11.29
C MET A 93 -5.54 1.46 -10.84
N GLU A 94 -6.47 1.25 -11.77
CA GLU A 94 -7.85 0.88 -11.44
C GLU A 94 -7.93 -0.44 -10.67
N ARG A 95 -7.17 -1.46 -11.11
CA ARG A 95 -7.10 -2.76 -10.44
C ARG A 95 -6.55 -2.64 -9.03
N LEU A 96 -5.44 -1.91 -8.84
CA LEU A 96 -4.79 -1.76 -7.54
C LEU A 96 -5.61 -0.90 -6.59
N ARG A 97 -6.27 0.16 -7.09
CA ARG A 97 -7.22 0.97 -6.31
C ARG A 97 -8.35 0.12 -5.75
N LYS A 98 -9.02 -0.68 -6.59
CA LYS A 98 -10.10 -1.60 -6.16
C LYS A 98 -9.60 -2.62 -5.13
N LEU A 99 -8.36 -3.12 -5.29
CA LEU A 99 -7.76 -4.07 -4.36
C LEU A 99 -7.43 -3.40 -3.01
N LEU A 100 -6.91 -2.18 -3.04
CA LEU A 100 -6.61 -1.38 -1.86
C LEU A 100 -7.88 -1.05 -1.07
N GLU A 101 -8.95 -0.60 -1.75
CA GLU A 101 -10.25 -0.30 -1.14
C GLU A 101 -10.84 -1.54 -0.44
N ARG A 102 -10.84 -2.70 -1.09
CA ARG A 102 -11.33 -3.96 -0.50
C ARG A 102 -10.56 -4.37 0.76
N LYS A 103 -9.25 -4.15 0.77
CA LYS A 103 -8.40 -4.52 1.91
C LYS A 103 -8.40 -3.46 3.01
N ALA A 104 -8.53 -2.18 2.66
CA ALA A 104 -8.61 -1.09 3.62
C ALA A 104 -9.97 -0.99 4.33
N SER A 105 -11.03 -1.58 3.78
CA SER A 105 -12.36 -1.67 4.43
C SER A 105 -12.42 -2.70 5.57
N GLY A 106 -11.42 -3.56 5.73
CA GLY A 106 -11.19 -4.30 6.96
C GLY A 106 -10.86 -3.29 8.08
N LYS A 107 -11.65 -3.27 9.15
CA LYS A 107 -11.61 -2.29 10.26
C LYS A 107 -10.19 -1.89 10.63
N VAL A 108 -9.76 -0.72 10.15
CA VAL A 108 -8.54 -0.07 10.63
C VAL A 108 -8.72 0.19 12.13
N PRO A 109 -7.74 -0.15 12.99
CA PRO A 109 -7.80 0.25 14.38
C PRO A 109 -7.94 1.77 14.46
N THR A 110 -9.04 2.27 14.98
CA THR A 110 -9.34 3.70 15.13
C THR A 110 -8.50 4.37 16.23
N THR A 111 -7.60 3.62 16.85
CA THR A 111 -6.69 4.15 17.88
C THR A 111 -5.52 4.86 17.21
N PRO A 112 -5.36 6.19 17.42
CA PRO A 112 -4.20 6.90 16.92
C PRO A 112 -2.91 6.25 17.46
N PHE A 113 -1.93 6.07 16.57
CA PHE A 113 -0.60 5.65 16.98
C PHE A 113 -0.06 6.63 18.04
N ASN A 114 0.21 6.13 19.24
CA ASN A 114 0.81 6.91 20.30
C ASN A 114 2.32 6.64 20.35
N PRO A 115 3.18 7.54 19.86
CA PRO A 115 4.62 7.35 19.83
C PRO A 115 5.28 7.29 21.21
N LYS A 116 4.54 7.61 22.30
CA LYS A 116 5.05 7.54 23.68
C LYS A 116 4.94 6.15 24.31
N ARG A 117 4.59 5.12 23.56
CA ARG A 117 4.50 3.72 24.02
C ARG A 117 5.59 2.79 23.47
N LEU A 118 6.67 3.36 22.92
CA LEU A 118 7.89 2.61 22.59
C LEU A 118 8.93 2.83 23.67
#